data_c8e5cd28b42db787f3f121a4cc35c2cd
#
_entry.id   c8e5cd28b42db787f3f121a4cc35c2cd
#
_cell.length_a   1.000
_cell.length_b   1.000
_cell.length_c   1.000
_cell.angle_alpha   90.00
_cell.angle_beta   90.00
_cell.angle_gamma   90.00
#
_symmetry.space_group_name_H-M   'P 1'
#
loop_
_entity.id
_entity.type
_entity.pdbx_description
1 polymer ?
#
loop_
_entity_poly.entity_id
_entity_poly.type
_entity_poly.pdbx_seq_one_letter_code
_entity_poly.pdbx_strand_id
1 'polypeptide(L)'
;IRDRYKGTLTGVLHTFNDSLADAVINEKTELLYGQDYIEEELLGLRFKITPFSFFQTNSLGAEVLYSKAREYVLSGGFGDVAGSKPVIYDLYTGTGTIAQMLSPVASKVIGVEIVAEAVEAAKKNAAQNGLTNCEFIADDVLKALDNIEIKPDFIVLDPPRDGIHPKALEKIIDYGVDRMVYISCKPTSLARDLITLQERGYKVEKCCCVDMFPNTGHVETVVLLSQQKPDDTIEIDLDLDELDATSAELKATYQEIKDYVLKESGLKVSSLYISQVKRKCGIEVGENYNLPKSENARVPQCPKEKEDAIKAALKYFAMI
;
A
#
# COMPACT_ATOMS: atom_id res chain seq x y z
N ILE A 1 32.64 -4.84 -18.58
CA ILE A 1 31.81 -4.98 -17.34
C ILE A 1 32.27 -6.23 -16.59
N ARG A 2 32.25 -7.41 -17.20
CA ARG A 2 32.59 -8.70 -16.56
C ARG A 2 33.94 -8.69 -15.84
N ASP A 3 35.00 -8.14 -16.45
CA ASP A 3 36.33 -8.13 -15.85
C ASP A 3 36.46 -7.16 -14.66
N ARG A 4 35.62 -6.13 -14.63
CA ARG A 4 35.57 -5.12 -13.54
C ARG A 4 34.83 -5.63 -12.32
N TYR A 5 33.83 -6.52 -12.50
CA TYR A 5 32.96 -7.02 -11.43
C TYR A 5 33.13 -8.51 -11.15
N LYS A 6 34.32 -9.06 -11.37
CA LYS A 6 34.64 -10.46 -11.10
C LYS A 6 34.28 -10.84 -9.66
N GLY A 7 33.41 -11.85 -9.52
CA GLY A 7 32.97 -12.39 -8.23
C GLY A 7 31.76 -11.68 -7.59
N THR A 8 31.28 -10.57 -8.17
CA THR A 8 30.10 -9.84 -7.65
C THR A 8 28.96 -9.74 -8.67
N LEU A 9 29.23 -9.99 -9.96
CA LEU A 9 28.22 -9.94 -11.01
C LEU A 9 27.56 -11.33 -11.15
N THR A 10 26.30 -11.43 -10.72
CA THR A 10 25.53 -12.69 -10.79
C THR A 10 24.80 -12.86 -12.12
N GLY A 11 24.35 -11.77 -12.73
CA GLY A 11 23.66 -11.81 -14.00
C GLY A 11 23.67 -10.47 -14.73
N VAL A 12 23.41 -10.51 -16.02
CA VAL A 12 23.16 -9.35 -16.88
C VAL A 12 21.94 -9.66 -17.74
N LEU A 13 20.93 -8.80 -17.65
CA LEU A 13 19.71 -8.92 -18.41
C LEU A 13 19.54 -7.69 -19.32
N HIS A 14 18.89 -7.90 -20.44
CA HIS A 14 18.44 -6.85 -21.33
C HIS A 14 16.92 -6.92 -21.47
N THR A 15 16.23 -5.92 -20.95
CA THR A 15 14.77 -5.81 -21.07
C THR A 15 14.42 -4.82 -22.18
N PHE A 16 13.58 -5.27 -23.09
CA PHE A 16 12.97 -4.42 -24.13
C PHE A 16 11.74 -3.75 -23.52
N ASN A 17 11.65 -2.43 -23.66
CA ASN A 17 10.54 -1.64 -23.14
C ASN A 17 10.28 -0.46 -24.08
N ASP A 18 9.27 -0.56 -24.92
CA ASP A 18 8.82 0.50 -25.82
C ASP A 18 7.61 1.27 -25.26
N SER A 19 7.27 1.07 -23.96
CA SER A 19 6.16 1.78 -23.32
C SER A 19 6.43 3.29 -23.23
N LEU A 20 5.38 4.08 -23.42
CA LEU A 20 5.42 5.54 -23.24
C LEU A 20 5.27 5.95 -21.77
N ALA A 21 5.04 5.00 -20.87
CA ALA A 21 4.91 5.22 -19.44
C ALA A 21 6.28 5.20 -18.75
N ASP A 22 6.41 5.89 -17.62
CA ASP A 22 7.62 5.87 -16.79
C ASP A 22 7.84 4.52 -16.07
N ALA A 23 7.00 3.53 -16.34
CA ALA A 23 7.11 2.18 -15.79
C ALA A 23 7.81 1.25 -16.80
N VAL A 24 8.74 0.42 -16.32
CA VAL A 24 9.35 -0.64 -17.13
C VAL A 24 8.36 -1.77 -17.28
N ILE A 25 7.79 -1.90 -18.48
CA ILE A 25 6.93 -3.03 -18.85
C ILE A 25 7.82 -4.10 -19.48
N ASN A 26 7.75 -5.31 -18.96
CA ASN A 26 8.50 -6.45 -19.50
C ASN A 26 7.84 -6.97 -20.78
N GLU A 27 8.17 -6.39 -21.92
CA GLU A 27 7.76 -6.93 -23.22
C GLU A 27 8.60 -8.16 -23.60
N LYS A 28 9.90 -8.11 -23.33
CA LYS A 28 10.84 -9.20 -23.51
C LYS A 28 12.08 -8.96 -22.69
N THR A 29 12.57 -9.98 -21.99
CA THR A 29 13.84 -9.93 -21.29
C THR A 29 14.75 -11.04 -21.79
N GLU A 30 15.97 -10.70 -22.14
CA GLU A 30 17.02 -11.62 -22.56
C GLU A 30 18.12 -11.72 -21.50
N LEU A 31 18.45 -12.95 -21.11
CA LEU A 31 19.58 -13.23 -20.26
C LEU A 31 20.86 -13.20 -21.07
N LEU A 32 21.68 -12.17 -20.86
CA LEU A 32 22.96 -12.00 -21.58
C LEU A 32 24.12 -12.74 -20.88
N TYR A 33 24.04 -12.90 -19.55
CA TYR A 33 25.07 -13.55 -18.75
C TYR A 33 24.53 -13.99 -17.40
N GLY A 34 25.01 -15.15 -16.88
CA GLY A 34 24.76 -15.61 -15.53
C GLY A 34 23.33 -16.08 -15.31
N GLN A 35 22.68 -15.57 -14.27
CA GLN A 35 21.33 -15.93 -13.88
C GLN A 35 20.39 -14.72 -13.92
N ASP A 36 19.07 -15.00 -14.01
CA ASP A 36 18.01 -14.01 -14.11
C ASP A 36 17.37 -13.66 -12.75
N TYR A 37 18.01 -14.02 -11.65
CA TYR A 37 17.53 -13.80 -10.30
C TYR A 37 18.66 -13.51 -9.32
N ILE A 38 18.31 -12.97 -8.17
CA ILE A 38 19.15 -12.91 -6.98
C ILE A 38 18.47 -13.73 -5.86
N GLU A 39 19.23 -14.14 -4.88
CA GLU A 39 18.71 -14.76 -3.67
C GLU A 39 18.94 -13.82 -2.50
N GLU A 40 17.93 -13.71 -1.64
CA GLU A 40 17.96 -12.94 -0.40
C GLU A 40 17.48 -13.82 0.74
N GLU A 41 18.01 -13.61 1.94
CA GLU A 41 17.60 -14.32 3.13
C GLU A 41 16.97 -13.34 4.12
N LEU A 42 15.75 -13.63 4.57
CA LEU A 42 15.05 -12.88 5.59
C LEU A 42 14.55 -13.81 6.69
N LEU A 43 14.94 -13.55 7.94
CA LEU A 43 14.53 -14.33 9.11
C LEU A 43 14.73 -15.85 8.95
N GLY A 44 15.80 -16.25 8.24
CA GLY A 44 16.16 -17.65 7.95
C GLY A 44 15.40 -18.30 6.79
N LEU A 45 14.56 -17.56 6.08
CA LEU A 45 13.88 -18.00 4.85
C LEU A 45 14.60 -17.43 3.63
N ARG A 46 14.72 -18.24 2.57
CA ARG A 46 15.36 -17.85 1.31
C ARG A 46 14.33 -17.50 0.26
N PHE A 47 14.58 -16.41 -0.44
CA PHE A 47 13.71 -15.89 -1.48
C PHE A 47 14.50 -15.74 -2.78
N LYS A 48 13.98 -16.36 -3.83
CA LYS A 48 14.43 -16.11 -5.18
C LYS A 48 13.68 -14.89 -5.74
N ILE A 49 14.43 -13.84 -6.08
CA ILE A 49 13.90 -12.53 -6.52
C ILE A 49 14.27 -12.34 -7.97
N THR A 50 13.28 -12.15 -8.83
CA THR A 50 13.48 -11.79 -10.24
C THR A 50 13.35 -10.27 -10.43
N PRO A 51 13.82 -9.70 -11.54
CA PRO A 51 13.80 -8.25 -11.78
C PRO A 51 12.42 -7.59 -11.72
N PHE A 52 11.37 -8.36 -11.95
CA PHE A 52 9.97 -7.88 -11.96
C PHE A 52 9.18 -8.31 -10.72
N SER A 53 9.83 -9.00 -9.77
CA SER A 53 9.24 -9.32 -8.47
C SER A 53 9.37 -8.12 -7.54
N PHE A 54 8.27 -7.74 -6.88
CA PHE A 54 8.38 -6.82 -5.77
C PHE A 54 9.09 -7.51 -4.59
N PHE A 55 10.07 -6.86 -4.02
CA PHE A 55 10.75 -7.27 -2.80
C PHE A 55 11.26 -6.04 -2.06
N GLN A 56 11.20 -6.04 -0.72
CA GLN A 56 11.69 -4.93 0.08
C GLN A 56 13.21 -4.77 -0.09
N THR A 57 13.65 -3.61 -0.55
CA THR A 57 15.06 -3.35 -0.89
C THR A 57 15.98 -3.22 0.32
N ASN A 58 15.44 -2.90 1.49
CA ASN A 58 16.15 -2.87 2.77
C ASN A 58 15.83 -4.15 3.55
N SER A 59 16.63 -5.20 3.35
CA SER A 59 16.41 -6.51 3.96
C SER A 59 16.39 -6.46 5.49
N LEU A 60 17.29 -5.70 6.12
CA LEU A 60 17.32 -5.56 7.58
C LEU A 60 16.09 -4.83 8.12
N GLY A 61 15.66 -3.78 7.43
CA GLY A 61 14.40 -3.09 7.75
C GLY A 61 13.18 -3.99 7.55
N ALA A 62 13.18 -4.82 6.50
CA ALA A 62 12.13 -5.78 6.22
C ALA A 62 12.01 -6.84 7.32
N GLU A 63 13.14 -7.33 7.85
CA GLU A 63 13.13 -8.25 9.01
C GLU A 63 12.48 -7.61 10.25
N VAL A 64 12.75 -6.34 10.51
CA VAL A 64 12.11 -5.60 11.61
C VAL A 64 10.62 -5.45 11.36
N LEU A 65 10.22 -5.04 10.15
CA LEU A 65 8.83 -4.86 9.74
C LEU A 65 8.02 -6.15 9.92
N TYR A 66 8.51 -7.24 9.34
CA TYR A 66 7.83 -8.54 9.37
C TYR A 66 7.85 -9.18 10.76
N SER A 67 8.92 -8.98 11.53
CA SER A 67 8.95 -9.39 12.94
C SER A 67 7.90 -8.66 13.76
N LYS A 68 7.67 -7.36 13.49
CA LYS A 68 6.65 -6.57 14.18
C LYS A 68 5.24 -7.02 13.77
N ALA A 69 4.99 -7.29 12.50
CA ALA A 69 3.72 -7.85 12.04
C ALA A 69 3.43 -9.21 12.72
N ARG A 70 4.42 -10.10 12.78
CA ARG A 70 4.31 -11.39 13.48
C ARG A 70 4.08 -11.25 14.98
N GLU A 71 4.75 -10.29 15.64
CA GLU A 71 4.51 -9.97 17.05
C GLU A 71 3.05 -9.55 17.29
N TYR A 72 2.50 -8.72 16.38
CA TYR A 72 1.11 -8.27 16.49
C TYR A 72 0.11 -9.41 16.26
N VAL A 73 0.38 -10.32 15.33
CA VAL A 73 -0.42 -11.55 15.16
C VAL A 73 -0.40 -12.38 16.44
N LEU A 74 0.77 -12.62 17.03
CA LEU A 74 0.92 -13.39 18.27
C LEU A 74 0.26 -12.72 19.48
N SER A 75 0.28 -11.38 19.57
CA SER A 75 -0.38 -10.65 20.65
C SER A 75 -1.91 -10.71 20.58
N GLY A 76 -2.44 -11.29 19.51
CA GLY A 76 -3.87 -11.53 19.30
C GLY A 76 -4.52 -12.59 20.20
N GLY A 77 -3.80 -13.18 21.15
CA GLY A 77 -4.36 -14.19 22.04
C GLY A 77 -4.43 -15.60 21.42
N PHE A 78 -3.85 -15.79 20.23
CA PHE A 78 -3.69 -17.12 19.66
C PHE A 78 -2.47 -17.81 20.28
N GLY A 79 -2.69 -18.66 21.25
CA GLY A 79 -1.62 -19.37 21.98
C GLY A 79 -1.95 -19.67 23.42
N ASP A 80 -2.93 -18.98 24.00
CA ASP A 80 -3.36 -19.20 25.39
C ASP A 80 -4.28 -20.42 25.55
N VAL A 81 -4.91 -20.87 24.44
CA VAL A 81 -5.58 -22.17 24.39
C VAL A 81 -4.56 -23.16 23.83
N ALA A 82 -4.02 -23.99 24.68
CA ALA A 82 -3.01 -24.98 24.35
C ALA A 82 -3.31 -25.70 23.04
N GLY A 83 -2.64 -25.32 21.96
CA GLY A 83 -2.51 -26.12 20.75
C GLY A 83 -3.14 -25.63 19.45
N SER A 84 -3.98 -24.57 19.41
CA SER A 84 -4.55 -24.17 18.11
C SER A 84 -3.85 -22.92 17.53
N LYS A 85 -3.10 -23.15 16.45
CA LYS A 85 -2.57 -22.05 15.64
C LYS A 85 -3.67 -21.49 14.73
N PRO A 86 -3.70 -20.15 14.48
CA PRO A 86 -4.70 -19.52 13.64
C PRO A 86 -4.57 -19.89 12.16
N VAL A 87 -5.69 -19.81 11.45
CA VAL A 87 -5.71 -19.64 9.98
C VAL A 87 -5.54 -18.15 9.68
N ILE A 88 -4.54 -17.80 8.88
CA ILE A 88 -4.22 -16.41 8.54
C ILE A 88 -4.44 -16.18 7.06
N TYR A 89 -5.09 -15.08 6.70
CA TYR A 89 -5.06 -14.59 5.32
C TYR A 89 -4.02 -13.48 5.21
N ASP A 90 -3.20 -13.56 4.15
CA ASP A 90 -2.26 -12.52 3.71
C ASP A 90 -2.78 -11.94 2.40
N LEU A 91 -3.52 -10.84 2.51
CA LEU A 91 -4.14 -10.20 1.36
C LEU A 91 -3.19 -9.15 0.75
N TYR A 92 -3.03 -9.18 -0.57
CA TYR A 92 -2.00 -8.48 -1.33
C TYR A 92 -0.61 -9.10 -1.08
N THR A 93 -0.53 -10.42 -1.07
CA THR A 93 0.64 -11.18 -0.60
C THR A 93 1.90 -11.01 -1.47
N GLY A 94 1.79 -10.47 -2.69
CA GLY A 94 2.90 -10.34 -3.63
C GLY A 94 3.61 -11.68 -3.87
N THR A 95 4.91 -11.72 -3.63
CA THR A 95 5.72 -12.95 -3.75
C THR A 95 5.66 -13.85 -2.50
N GLY A 96 4.67 -13.63 -1.63
CA GLY A 96 4.40 -14.47 -0.46
C GLY A 96 5.36 -14.30 0.70
N THR A 97 6.05 -13.17 0.79
CA THR A 97 7.06 -12.95 1.84
C THR A 97 6.43 -12.94 3.23
N ILE A 98 5.37 -12.16 3.43
CA ILE A 98 4.65 -12.06 4.71
C ILE A 98 4.01 -13.39 5.07
N ALA A 99 3.31 -14.03 4.11
CA ALA A 99 2.70 -15.35 4.33
C ALA A 99 3.72 -16.37 4.84
N GLN A 100 4.90 -16.43 4.24
CA GLN A 100 5.96 -17.36 4.65
C GLN A 100 6.54 -17.02 6.02
N MET A 101 6.70 -15.72 6.34
CA MET A 101 7.14 -15.27 7.66
C MET A 101 6.13 -15.59 8.77
N LEU A 102 4.85 -15.70 8.45
CA LEU A 102 3.77 -16.06 9.37
C LEU A 102 3.57 -17.56 9.50
N SER A 103 4.10 -18.36 8.56
CA SER A 103 3.97 -19.83 8.56
C SER A 103 4.30 -20.51 9.89
N PRO A 104 5.37 -20.14 10.64
CA PRO A 104 5.70 -20.78 11.90
C PRO A 104 4.63 -20.59 13.00
N VAL A 105 3.84 -19.54 12.92
CA VAL A 105 2.85 -19.16 13.95
C VAL A 105 1.42 -19.46 13.52
N ALA A 106 1.19 -19.98 12.33
CA ALA A 106 -0.11 -20.31 11.77
C ALA A 106 -0.30 -21.83 11.58
N SER A 107 -1.54 -22.30 11.63
CA SER A 107 -1.92 -23.64 11.18
C SER A 107 -1.95 -23.68 9.65
N LYS A 108 -2.42 -22.60 9.03
CA LYS A 108 -2.46 -22.39 7.59
C LYS A 108 -2.35 -20.91 7.29
N VAL A 109 -1.61 -20.55 6.23
CA VAL A 109 -1.59 -19.20 5.69
C VAL A 109 -2.09 -19.26 4.24
N ILE A 110 -3.07 -18.41 3.91
CA ILE A 110 -3.61 -18.28 2.55
C ILE A 110 -3.24 -16.88 2.04
N GLY A 111 -2.33 -16.84 1.06
CA GLY A 111 -1.93 -15.62 0.37
C GLY A 111 -2.79 -15.38 -0.86
N VAL A 112 -3.30 -14.15 -1.02
CA VAL A 112 -4.09 -13.74 -2.20
C VAL A 112 -3.36 -12.61 -2.91
N GLU A 113 -3.15 -12.78 -4.21
CA GLU A 113 -2.48 -11.80 -5.07
C GLU A 113 -3.07 -11.85 -6.48
N ILE A 114 -3.24 -10.69 -7.09
CA ILE A 114 -3.83 -10.60 -8.44
C ILE A 114 -2.83 -10.96 -9.54
N VAL A 115 -1.52 -10.78 -9.29
CA VAL A 115 -0.46 -11.03 -10.26
C VAL A 115 -0.07 -12.51 -10.23
N ALA A 116 -0.47 -13.26 -11.24
CA ALA A 116 -0.24 -14.71 -11.31
C ALA A 116 1.24 -15.10 -11.23
N GLU A 117 2.14 -14.32 -11.83
CA GLU A 117 3.59 -14.55 -11.79
C GLU A 117 4.15 -14.41 -10.37
N ALA A 118 3.64 -13.46 -9.58
CA ALA A 118 4.02 -13.29 -8.18
C ALA A 118 3.55 -14.49 -7.35
N VAL A 119 2.34 -14.99 -7.59
CA VAL A 119 1.82 -16.20 -6.95
C VAL A 119 2.66 -17.43 -7.26
N GLU A 120 3.08 -17.61 -8.52
CA GLU A 120 3.97 -18.72 -8.88
C GLU A 120 5.37 -18.58 -8.23
N ALA A 121 5.88 -17.36 -8.07
CA ALA A 121 7.10 -17.11 -7.32
C ALA A 121 6.90 -17.43 -5.83
N ALA A 122 5.79 -17.05 -5.23
CA ALA A 122 5.44 -17.36 -3.85
C ALA A 122 5.40 -18.88 -3.58
N LYS A 123 4.75 -19.64 -4.46
CA LYS A 123 4.70 -21.11 -4.37
C LYS A 123 6.08 -21.74 -4.43
N LYS A 124 6.94 -21.29 -5.36
CA LYS A 124 8.30 -21.79 -5.51
C LYS A 124 9.16 -21.48 -4.29
N ASN A 125 9.08 -20.24 -3.77
CA ASN A 125 9.80 -19.83 -2.58
C ASN A 125 9.34 -20.62 -1.34
N ALA A 126 8.04 -20.81 -1.15
CA ALA A 126 7.51 -21.62 -0.05
C ALA A 126 7.99 -23.09 -0.13
N ALA A 127 7.97 -23.69 -1.32
CA ALA A 127 8.47 -25.04 -1.53
C ALA A 127 9.99 -25.14 -1.25
N GLN A 128 10.79 -24.15 -1.69
CA GLN A 128 12.22 -24.07 -1.41
C GLN A 128 12.49 -23.97 0.10
N ASN A 129 11.67 -23.27 0.83
CA ASN A 129 11.74 -23.10 2.28
C ASN A 129 11.13 -24.30 3.07
N GLY A 130 10.60 -25.30 2.37
CA GLY A 130 9.98 -26.48 3.00
C GLY A 130 8.66 -26.17 3.73
N LEU A 131 7.98 -25.08 3.39
CA LEU A 131 6.73 -24.67 4.03
C LEU A 131 5.55 -25.39 3.37
N THR A 132 4.82 -26.17 4.16
CA THR A 132 3.68 -26.98 3.69
C THR A 132 2.33 -26.40 4.06
N ASN A 133 2.30 -25.37 4.89
CA ASN A 133 1.08 -24.72 5.39
C ASN A 133 0.80 -23.35 4.74
N CYS A 134 1.52 -22.98 3.69
CA CYS A 134 1.26 -21.82 2.87
C CYS A 134 0.55 -22.21 1.57
N GLU A 135 -0.57 -21.59 1.29
CA GLU A 135 -1.32 -21.72 0.04
C GLU A 135 -1.40 -20.34 -0.63
N PHE A 136 -1.28 -20.30 -1.97
CA PHE A 136 -1.31 -19.04 -2.70
C PHE A 136 -2.32 -19.10 -3.84
N ILE A 137 -3.18 -18.07 -3.92
CA ILE A 137 -4.29 -17.94 -4.84
C ILE A 137 -4.05 -16.73 -5.75
N ALA A 138 -4.07 -16.96 -7.07
CA ALA A 138 -3.97 -15.90 -8.07
C ALA A 138 -5.37 -15.43 -8.41
N ASP A 139 -5.86 -14.40 -7.73
CA ASP A 139 -7.17 -13.77 -8.01
C ASP A 139 -7.22 -12.37 -7.40
N ASP A 140 -8.18 -11.58 -7.84
CA ASP A 140 -8.56 -10.33 -7.19
C ASP A 140 -9.10 -10.61 -5.79
N VAL A 141 -8.70 -9.80 -4.78
CA VAL A 141 -9.11 -9.99 -3.38
C VAL A 141 -10.63 -10.06 -3.24
N LEU A 142 -11.37 -9.21 -3.99
CA LEU A 142 -12.84 -9.21 -3.95
C LEU A 142 -13.45 -10.56 -4.39
N LYS A 143 -12.84 -11.22 -5.36
CA LYS A 143 -13.31 -12.50 -5.87
C LYS A 143 -12.83 -13.66 -5.02
N ALA A 144 -11.56 -13.62 -4.62
CA ALA A 144 -10.96 -14.68 -3.81
C ALA A 144 -11.74 -14.88 -2.50
N LEU A 145 -12.12 -13.79 -1.82
CA LEU A 145 -12.89 -13.86 -0.58
C LEU A 145 -14.28 -14.52 -0.73
N ASP A 146 -14.85 -14.58 -1.94
CA ASP A 146 -16.11 -15.32 -2.19
C ASP A 146 -15.89 -16.83 -2.35
N ASN A 147 -14.69 -17.23 -2.77
CA ASN A 147 -14.40 -18.60 -3.20
C ASN A 147 -13.61 -19.41 -2.17
N ILE A 148 -13.01 -18.76 -1.16
CA ILE A 148 -12.25 -19.47 -0.12
C ILE A 148 -13.21 -19.99 0.94
N GLU A 149 -13.28 -21.32 1.10
CA GLU A 149 -14.20 -21.96 2.05
C GLU A 149 -13.74 -21.86 3.50
N ILE A 150 -12.41 -21.80 3.74
CA ILE A 150 -11.84 -21.79 5.09
C ILE A 150 -11.87 -20.36 5.63
N LYS A 151 -12.61 -20.12 6.69
CA LYS A 151 -12.68 -18.81 7.34
C LYS A 151 -11.36 -18.50 8.07
N PRO A 152 -10.78 -17.28 7.93
CA PRO A 152 -9.59 -16.89 8.68
C PRO A 152 -9.93 -16.53 10.12
N ASP A 153 -8.99 -16.77 11.01
CA ASP A 153 -9.00 -16.25 12.39
C ASP A 153 -8.33 -14.86 12.44
N PHE A 154 -7.48 -14.56 11.43
CA PHE A 154 -6.70 -13.33 11.37
C PHE A 154 -6.45 -12.91 9.92
N ILE A 155 -6.47 -11.62 9.64
CA ILE A 155 -6.11 -11.08 8.31
C ILE A 155 -4.92 -10.14 8.46
N VAL A 156 -3.93 -10.31 7.57
CA VAL A 156 -2.84 -9.36 7.35
C VAL A 156 -3.07 -8.69 6.02
N LEU A 157 -2.93 -7.37 5.99
CA LEU A 157 -3.14 -6.49 4.86
C LEU A 157 -1.84 -5.74 4.55
N ASP A 158 -1.35 -5.86 3.32
CA ASP A 158 -0.23 -5.06 2.80
C ASP A 158 -0.58 -4.49 1.42
N PRO A 159 -1.58 -3.58 1.37
CA PRO A 159 -2.09 -3.08 0.09
C PRO A 159 -1.10 -2.12 -0.59
N PRO A 160 -1.33 -1.81 -1.88
CA PRO A 160 -0.54 -0.82 -2.61
C PRO A 160 -0.66 0.58 -1.99
N ARG A 161 0.21 1.52 -2.42
CA ARG A 161 0.32 2.90 -1.90
C ARG A 161 -0.99 3.68 -1.85
N ASP A 162 -1.94 3.37 -2.72
CA ASP A 162 -3.24 4.02 -2.75
C ASP A 162 -4.21 3.51 -1.68
N GLY A 163 -3.78 2.54 -0.87
CA GLY A 163 -4.62 1.88 0.13
C GLY A 163 -5.55 0.84 -0.47
N ILE A 164 -6.54 0.41 0.29
CA ILE A 164 -7.49 -0.61 -0.13
C ILE A 164 -8.63 0.04 -0.92
N HIS A 165 -9.01 -0.59 -2.05
CA HIS A 165 -10.18 -0.15 -2.79
C HIS A 165 -11.43 -0.22 -1.90
N PRO A 166 -12.30 0.82 -1.84
CA PRO A 166 -13.43 0.88 -0.89
C PRO A 166 -14.31 -0.37 -0.87
N LYS A 167 -14.64 -0.93 -2.05
CA LYS A 167 -15.43 -2.18 -2.12
C LYS A 167 -14.70 -3.39 -1.53
N ALA A 168 -13.38 -3.44 -1.67
CA ALA A 168 -12.58 -4.52 -1.08
C ALA A 168 -12.49 -4.36 0.43
N LEU A 169 -12.34 -3.13 0.92
CA LEU A 169 -12.30 -2.82 2.34
C LEU A 169 -13.62 -3.20 3.02
N GLU A 170 -14.76 -2.83 2.45
CA GLU A 170 -16.08 -3.23 2.96
C GLU A 170 -16.22 -4.75 3.04
N LYS A 171 -15.80 -5.46 2.00
CA LYS A 171 -15.88 -6.92 1.98
C LYS A 171 -14.96 -7.59 3.00
N ILE A 172 -13.74 -7.06 3.19
CA ILE A 172 -12.81 -7.53 4.21
C ILE A 172 -13.42 -7.34 5.60
N ILE A 173 -14.05 -6.19 5.84
CA ILE A 173 -14.75 -5.89 7.09
C ILE A 173 -15.93 -6.85 7.30
N ASP A 174 -16.74 -7.08 6.27
CA ASP A 174 -17.92 -7.98 6.32
C ASP A 174 -17.53 -9.44 6.56
N TYR A 175 -16.27 -9.81 6.31
CA TYR A 175 -15.73 -11.12 6.66
C TYR A 175 -15.73 -11.35 8.17
N GLY A 176 -15.70 -10.26 8.96
CA GLY A 176 -15.95 -10.26 10.40
C GLY A 176 -14.89 -10.98 11.20
N VAL A 177 -13.60 -10.81 10.87
CA VAL A 177 -12.50 -11.28 11.71
C VAL A 177 -12.35 -10.36 12.90
N ASP A 178 -12.07 -10.94 14.08
CA ASP A 178 -11.90 -10.16 15.30
C ASP A 178 -10.65 -9.29 15.28
N ARG A 179 -9.63 -9.65 14.50
CA ARG A 179 -8.34 -8.95 14.50
C ARG A 179 -7.69 -8.91 13.12
N MET A 180 -7.03 -7.79 12.83
CA MET A 180 -6.26 -7.58 11.60
C MET A 180 -4.94 -6.86 11.89
N VAL A 181 -3.92 -7.14 11.09
CA VAL A 181 -2.74 -6.28 10.96
C VAL A 181 -2.81 -5.58 9.62
N TYR A 182 -2.64 -4.26 9.63
CA TYR A 182 -2.52 -3.45 8.42
C TYR A 182 -1.09 -2.89 8.33
N ILE A 183 -0.39 -3.19 7.25
CA ILE A 183 0.92 -2.65 6.91
C ILE A 183 0.72 -1.63 5.81
N SER A 184 1.34 -0.46 5.92
CA SER A 184 1.18 0.61 4.93
C SER A 184 2.45 1.38 4.71
N CYS A 185 2.86 1.50 3.44
CA CYS A 185 3.95 2.37 3.02
C CYS A 185 3.53 3.84 2.85
N LYS A 186 2.24 4.18 3.07
CA LYS A 186 1.71 5.54 2.94
C LYS A 186 0.72 5.84 4.05
N PRO A 187 1.14 6.54 5.12
CA PRO A 187 0.30 6.84 6.28
C PRO A 187 -1.03 7.54 5.95
N THR A 188 -1.07 8.39 4.92
CA THR A 188 -2.29 9.09 4.52
C THR A 188 -3.36 8.18 3.93
N SER A 189 -2.98 7.15 3.18
CA SER A 189 -3.92 6.13 2.70
C SER A 189 -4.44 5.27 3.84
N LEU A 190 -3.52 4.89 4.76
CA LEU A 190 -3.88 4.17 5.97
C LEU A 190 -4.89 4.95 6.81
N ALA A 191 -4.64 6.25 7.06
CA ALA A 191 -5.55 7.09 7.85
C ALA A 191 -6.96 7.13 7.24
N ARG A 192 -7.07 7.24 5.92
CA ARG A 192 -8.36 7.18 5.20
C ARG A 192 -9.07 5.83 5.42
N ASP A 193 -8.35 4.74 5.24
CA ASP A 193 -8.93 3.39 5.37
C ASP A 193 -9.32 3.08 6.83
N LEU A 194 -8.56 3.63 7.81
CA LEU A 194 -8.87 3.52 9.23
C LEU A 194 -10.19 4.20 9.61
N ILE A 195 -10.58 5.30 8.95
CA ILE A 195 -11.89 5.93 9.19
C ILE A 195 -13.00 4.91 8.94
N THR A 196 -13.01 4.27 7.77
CA THR A 196 -14.02 3.25 7.45
C THR A 196 -13.96 2.05 8.41
N LEU A 197 -12.77 1.58 8.77
CA LEU A 197 -12.60 0.49 9.72
C LEU A 197 -13.17 0.85 11.10
N GLN A 198 -12.91 2.06 11.59
CA GLN A 198 -13.40 2.53 12.88
C GLN A 198 -14.92 2.73 12.87
N GLU A 199 -15.50 3.30 11.82
CA GLU A 199 -16.96 3.42 11.63
C GLU A 199 -17.65 2.05 11.66
N ARG A 200 -16.94 1.00 11.27
CA ARG A 200 -17.42 -0.40 11.27
C ARG A 200 -17.02 -1.19 12.52
N GLY A 201 -16.56 -0.50 13.58
CA GLY A 201 -16.33 -1.07 14.91
C GLY A 201 -14.92 -1.61 15.14
N TYR A 202 -13.96 -1.40 14.25
CA TYR A 202 -12.57 -1.73 14.53
C TYR A 202 -11.88 -0.62 15.33
N LYS A 203 -11.01 -1.01 16.25
CA LYS A 203 -10.19 -0.13 17.08
C LYS A 203 -8.72 -0.39 16.83
N VAL A 204 -7.93 0.69 16.80
CA VAL A 204 -6.47 0.60 16.80
C VAL A 204 -5.98 0.19 18.19
N GLU A 205 -5.40 -1.00 18.31
CA GLU A 205 -4.81 -1.51 19.54
C GLU A 205 -3.35 -1.12 19.70
N LYS A 206 -2.61 -1.20 18.60
CA LYS A 206 -1.18 -0.87 18.53
C LYS A 206 -0.85 -0.25 17.20
N CYS A 207 0.11 0.67 17.21
CA CYS A 207 0.67 1.26 16.00
C CYS A 207 2.17 1.43 16.19
N CYS A 208 2.94 1.14 15.15
CA CYS A 208 4.36 1.49 15.11
C CYS A 208 4.78 1.86 13.70
N CYS A 209 5.82 2.68 13.59
CA CYS A 209 6.48 3.00 12.33
C CYS A 209 7.82 2.27 12.26
N VAL A 210 8.18 1.85 11.05
CA VAL A 210 9.48 1.25 10.73
C VAL A 210 10.13 2.09 9.65
N ASP A 211 11.29 2.66 9.95
CA ASP A 211 12.07 3.45 8.99
C ASP A 211 12.77 2.52 7.99
N MET A 212 12.05 2.18 6.92
CA MET A 212 12.56 1.34 5.83
C MET A 212 13.47 2.09 4.88
N PHE A 213 13.35 3.41 4.83
CA PHE A 213 14.03 4.27 3.87
C PHE A 213 14.67 5.47 4.57
N PRO A 214 15.73 5.26 5.38
CA PRO A 214 16.40 6.32 6.15
C PRO A 214 16.78 7.52 5.27
N ASN A 215 16.60 8.71 5.79
CA ASN A 215 16.82 10.00 5.11
C ASN A 215 15.80 10.31 3.98
N THR A 216 14.66 9.65 3.95
CA THR A 216 13.51 9.99 3.10
C THR A 216 12.29 10.31 3.96
N GLY A 217 11.23 10.85 3.35
CA GLY A 217 9.93 11.05 4.01
C GLY A 217 9.02 9.80 4.01
N HIS A 218 9.56 8.62 3.70
CA HIS A 218 8.79 7.39 3.59
C HIS A 218 9.02 6.50 4.82
N VAL A 219 7.92 6.07 5.43
CA VAL A 219 7.92 5.13 6.55
C VAL A 219 6.91 4.02 6.29
N GLU A 220 7.20 2.84 6.78
CA GLU A 220 6.21 1.76 6.87
C GLU A 220 5.49 1.86 8.21
N THR A 221 4.18 1.76 8.18
CA THR A 221 3.35 1.82 9.40
C THR A 221 2.65 0.49 9.59
N VAL A 222 2.78 -0.10 10.77
CA VAL A 222 2.12 -1.36 11.13
C VAL A 222 1.09 -1.08 12.21
N VAL A 223 -0.16 -1.45 11.95
CA VAL A 223 -1.28 -1.24 12.87
C VAL A 223 -1.93 -2.57 13.22
N LEU A 224 -2.13 -2.82 14.50
CA LEU A 224 -2.98 -3.90 14.99
C LEU A 224 -4.38 -3.37 15.24
N LEU A 225 -5.36 -4.00 14.64
CA LEU A 225 -6.77 -3.68 14.75
C LEU A 225 -7.53 -4.82 15.44
N SER A 226 -8.49 -4.46 16.30
CA SER A 226 -9.45 -5.40 16.87
C SER A 226 -10.88 -4.91 16.65
N GLN A 227 -11.81 -5.84 16.39
CA GLN A 227 -13.22 -5.53 16.30
C GLN A 227 -13.78 -5.44 17.73
N GLN A 228 -14.39 -4.31 18.07
CA GLN A 228 -15.08 -4.17 19.35
C GLN A 228 -16.41 -4.91 19.33
N LYS A 229 -16.67 -5.70 20.36
CA LYS A 229 -18.02 -6.17 20.63
C LYS A 229 -18.87 -4.99 21.12
N PRO A 230 -20.20 -4.96 20.84
CA PRO A 230 -21.05 -3.77 21.04
C PRO A 230 -21.09 -3.13 22.43
N ASP A 231 -20.52 -3.76 23.46
CA ASP A 231 -20.63 -3.32 24.86
C ASP A 231 -19.44 -2.48 25.38
N ASP A 232 -18.39 -2.28 24.60
CA ASP A 232 -17.19 -1.54 25.03
C ASP A 232 -16.92 -0.32 24.13
N THR A 233 -17.67 0.75 24.28
CA THR A 233 -17.37 2.05 23.63
C THR A 233 -16.40 2.85 24.50
N ILE A 234 -15.16 3.01 24.06
CA ILE A 234 -14.22 4.01 24.60
C ILE A 234 -14.05 5.09 23.53
N GLU A 235 -14.53 6.29 23.78
CA GLU A 235 -14.19 7.47 22.98
C GLU A 235 -12.71 7.81 23.21
N ILE A 236 -11.92 7.81 22.13
CA ILE A 236 -10.58 8.34 22.14
C ILE A 236 -10.64 9.67 21.40
N ASP A 237 -10.52 10.76 22.15
CA ASP A 237 -10.26 12.08 21.59
C ASP A 237 -8.83 12.10 21.02
N LEU A 238 -8.71 12.01 19.71
CA LEU A 238 -7.44 12.23 19.01
C LEU A 238 -7.29 13.72 18.78
N ASP A 239 -6.53 14.38 19.65
CA ASP A 239 -6.11 15.76 19.43
C ASP A 239 -5.14 15.79 18.23
N LEU A 240 -5.67 16.17 17.07
CA LEU A 240 -4.93 16.25 15.80
C LEU A 240 -3.94 17.43 15.78
N ASP A 241 -3.93 18.27 16.80
CA ASP A 241 -3.05 19.45 16.89
C ASP A 241 -1.62 19.12 17.35
N GLU A 242 -1.36 17.91 17.87
CA GLU A 242 -0.01 17.48 18.27
C GLU A 242 0.78 16.69 17.19
N LEU A 243 0.14 16.33 16.09
CA LEU A 243 0.85 15.80 14.93
C LEU A 243 1.23 16.96 14.02
N ASP A 244 2.45 17.42 14.16
CA ASP A 244 3.13 18.32 13.21
C ASP A 244 3.27 17.63 11.83
N ALA A 245 2.13 17.36 11.21
CA ALA A 245 2.06 17.00 9.80
C ALA A 245 2.48 18.25 9.02
N THR A 246 3.66 18.18 8.42
CA THR A 246 4.15 19.25 7.55
C THR A 246 3.03 19.69 6.60
N SER A 247 2.79 21.00 6.53
CA SER A 247 1.71 21.68 5.82
C SER A 247 1.54 21.32 4.31
N ALA A 248 2.32 20.38 3.80
CA ALA A 248 2.27 19.86 2.44
C ALA A 248 1.25 18.73 2.24
N GLU A 249 0.83 18.01 3.29
CA GLU A 249 0.01 16.80 3.17
C GLU A 249 -1.51 17.01 3.38
N LEU A 250 -1.92 18.17 3.89
CA LEU A 250 -3.33 18.54 4.11
C LEU A 250 -3.97 19.26 2.90
N LYS A 251 -3.32 19.29 1.74
CA LYS A 251 -3.83 20.01 0.56
C LYS A 251 -4.80 19.10 -0.20
N ALA A 252 -6.07 19.50 -0.27
CA ALA A 252 -7.06 18.85 -1.11
C ALA A 252 -6.52 18.62 -2.53
N THR A 253 -6.78 17.44 -3.07
CA THR A 253 -6.41 17.06 -4.43
C THR A 253 -7.18 17.89 -5.47
N TYR A 254 -6.67 17.96 -6.68
CA TYR A 254 -7.39 18.63 -7.77
C TYR A 254 -8.76 18.00 -8.05
N GLN A 255 -8.90 16.70 -7.80
CA GLN A 255 -10.17 16.00 -8.02
C GLN A 255 -11.19 16.38 -6.94
N GLU A 256 -10.83 16.40 -5.68
CA GLU A 256 -11.70 16.83 -4.58
C GLU A 256 -12.19 18.25 -4.77
N ILE A 257 -11.33 19.17 -5.23
CA ILE A 257 -11.72 20.54 -5.55
C ILE A 257 -12.72 20.58 -6.72
N LYS A 258 -12.53 19.76 -7.78
CA LYS A 258 -13.47 19.67 -8.90
C LYS A 258 -14.83 19.14 -8.47
N ASP A 259 -14.85 18.10 -7.64
CA ASP A 259 -16.06 17.45 -7.17
C ASP A 259 -16.84 18.37 -6.24
N TYR A 260 -16.17 19.07 -5.34
CA TYR A 260 -16.79 20.10 -4.50
C TYR A 260 -17.40 21.23 -5.32
N VAL A 261 -16.66 21.82 -6.27
CA VAL A 261 -17.15 22.89 -7.12
C VAL A 261 -18.36 22.44 -7.94
N LEU A 262 -18.30 21.23 -8.49
CA LEU A 262 -19.43 20.67 -9.26
C LEU A 262 -20.67 20.48 -8.37
N LYS A 263 -20.49 19.96 -7.16
CA LYS A 263 -21.58 19.71 -6.20
C LYS A 263 -22.24 21.00 -5.73
N GLU A 264 -21.45 21.99 -5.32
CA GLU A 264 -21.95 23.20 -4.67
C GLU A 264 -22.41 24.30 -5.67
N SER A 265 -21.78 24.39 -6.85
CA SER A 265 -22.06 25.43 -7.84
C SER A 265 -22.57 24.94 -9.18
N GLY A 266 -22.56 23.62 -9.44
CA GLY A 266 -22.90 23.04 -10.74
C GLY A 266 -21.84 23.31 -11.83
N LEU A 267 -20.73 23.98 -11.50
CA LEU A 267 -19.71 24.39 -12.46
C LEU A 267 -18.65 23.32 -12.66
N LYS A 268 -18.30 23.04 -13.92
CA LYS A 268 -17.15 22.19 -14.23
C LYS A 268 -15.88 23.05 -14.33
N VAL A 269 -14.84 22.72 -13.54
CA VAL A 269 -13.56 23.40 -13.54
C VAL A 269 -12.43 22.48 -13.98
N SER A 270 -11.43 23.02 -14.67
CA SER A 270 -10.25 22.28 -15.11
C SER A 270 -9.10 22.39 -14.10
N SER A 271 -8.18 21.43 -14.13
CA SER A 271 -6.95 21.49 -13.32
C SER A 271 -6.15 22.77 -13.58
N LEU A 272 -6.15 23.27 -14.84
CA LEU A 272 -5.51 24.54 -15.20
C LEU A 272 -6.11 25.72 -14.43
N TYR A 273 -7.42 25.82 -14.34
CA TYR A 273 -8.09 26.90 -13.60
C TYR A 273 -7.83 26.80 -12.09
N ILE A 274 -7.83 25.60 -11.55
CA ILE A 274 -7.50 25.37 -10.14
C ILE A 274 -6.06 25.82 -9.85
N SER A 275 -5.09 25.47 -10.70
CA SER A 275 -3.69 25.87 -10.52
C SER A 275 -3.51 27.40 -10.64
N GLN A 276 -4.24 28.07 -11.55
CA GLN A 276 -4.21 29.53 -11.66
C GLN A 276 -4.76 30.21 -10.39
N VAL A 277 -5.84 29.70 -9.83
CA VAL A 277 -6.45 30.24 -8.60
C VAL A 277 -5.58 29.96 -7.36
N LYS A 278 -5.00 28.75 -7.26
CA LYS A 278 -4.06 28.41 -6.18
C LYS A 278 -2.87 29.39 -6.17
N ARG A 279 -2.24 29.64 -7.33
CA ARG A 279 -1.14 30.64 -7.45
C ARG A 279 -1.57 32.05 -7.05
N LYS A 280 -2.77 32.49 -7.45
CA LYS A 280 -3.31 33.79 -7.05
C LYS A 280 -3.52 33.90 -5.54
N CYS A 281 -3.78 32.77 -4.87
CA CYS A 281 -3.97 32.70 -3.42
C CYS A 281 -2.65 32.44 -2.65
N GLY A 282 -1.49 32.45 -3.32
CA GLY A 282 -0.18 32.23 -2.68
C GLY A 282 0.15 30.77 -2.37
N ILE A 283 -0.64 29.81 -2.90
CA ILE A 283 -0.38 28.38 -2.71
C ILE A 283 0.63 27.92 -3.75
N GLU A 284 1.70 27.27 -3.32
CA GLU A 284 2.66 26.64 -4.22
C GLU A 284 2.00 25.54 -5.06
N VAL A 285 2.25 25.58 -6.37
CA VAL A 285 1.74 24.61 -7.33
C VAL A 285 2.95 24.08 -8.09
N GLY A 286 3.10 22.77 -8.15
CA GLY A 286 4.17 22.11 -8.89
C GLY A 286 4.26 22.57 -10.35
N GLU A 287 5.43 22.43 -10.96
CA GLU A 287 5.68 22.81 -12.34
C GLU A 287 4.79 22.00 -13.30
N ASN A 288 4.26 22.71 -14.31
CA ASN A 288 3.40 22.10 -15.30
C ASN A 288 4.27 21.47 -16.39
N TYR A 289 4.40 20.14 -16.41
CA TYR A 289 5.18 19.41 -17.43
C TYR A 289 4.62 19.49 -18.84
N ASN A 290 3.37 19.92 -19.01
CA ASN A 290 2.75 20.19 -20.32
C ASN A 290 2.95 21.66 -20.72
N LEU A 291 4.15 21.99 -21.17
CA LEU A 291 4.43 23.30 -21.77
C LEU A 291 3.75 23.40 -23.15
N PRO A 292 3.16 24.58 -23.49
CA PRO A 292 2.58 24.77 -24.81
C PRO A 292 3.65 24.64 -25.87
N LYS A 293 3.35 23.95 -26.98
CA LYS A 293 4.26 23.67 -28.09
C LYS A 293 4.68 24.91 -28.89
N SER A 294 4.23 26.11 -28.53
CA SER A 294 4.65 27.37 -29.16
C SER A 294 4.71 28.50 -28.13
N GLU A 295 5.71 29.37 -28.24
CA GLU A 295 5.91 30.53 -27.35
C GLU A 295 4.77 31.56 -27.37
N ASN A 296 3.86 31.51 -28.33
CA ASN A 296 2.74 32.43 -28.51
C ASN A 296 1.37 31.79 -28.16
N ALA A 297 1.31 30.64 -27.50
CA ALA A 297 0.04 30.02 -27.13
C ALA A 297 -0.66 30.84 -26.05
N ARG A 298 -1.86 31.39 -26.34
CA ARG A 298 -2.70 32.06 -25.36
C ARG A 298 -3.21 31.02 -24.34
N VAL A 299 -2.75 31.13 -23.10
CA VAL A 299 -3.26 30.28 -21.99
C VAL A 299 -4.64 30.82 -21.58
N PRO A 300 -5.71 29.99 -21.63
CA PRO A 300 -7.03 30.40 -21.18
C PRO A 300 -7.00 30.87 -19.73
N GLN A 301 -7.58 32.04 -19.44
CA GLN A 301 -7.72 32.58 -18.10
C GLN A 301 -8.99 32.02 -17.43
N CYS A 302 -8.91 31.78 -16.13
CA CYS A 302 -10.06 31.32 -15.35
C CYS A 302 -11.16 32.38 -15.33
N PRO A 303 -12.39 32.08 -15.78
CA PRO A 303 -13.53 33.00 -15.65
C PRO A 303 -13.81 33.32 -14.18
N LYS A 304 -14.26 34.57 -13.91
CA LYS A 304 -14.44 35.04 -12.53
C LYS A 304 -15.41 34.18 -11.71
N GLU A 305 -16.51 33.72 -12.29
CA GLU A 305 -17.46 32.83 -11.65
C GLU A 305 -16.84 31.52 -11.19
N LYS A 306 -15.99 30.91 -12.04
CA LYS A 306 -15.25 29.69 -11.70
C LYS A 306 -14.11 29.96 -10.71
N GLU A 307 -13.48 31.12 -10.77
CA GLU A 307 -12.48 31.55 -9.79
C GLU A 307 -13.09 31.66 -8.38
N ASP A 308 -14.27 32.25 -8.26
CA ASP A 308 -14.96 32.41 -6.99
C ASP A 308 -15.41 31.07 -6.41
N ALA A 309 -15.91 30.15 -7.26
CA ALA A 309 -16.26 28.80 -6.86
C ALA A 309 -15.03 27.97 -6.41
N ILE A 310 -13.89 28.10 -7.09
CA ILE A 310 -12.64 27.45 -6.68
C ILE A 310 -12.13 28.03 -5.36
N LYS A 311 -12.22 29.35 -5.15
CA LYS A 311 -11.84 29.97 -3.87
C LYS A 311 -12.72 29.48 -2.71
N ALA A 312 -14.02 29.30 -2.95
CA ALA A 312 -14.92 28.71 -1.96
C ALA A 312 -14.48 27.26 -1.59
N ALA A 313 -14.12 26.46 -2.59
CA ALA A 313 -13.58 25.13 -2.36
C ALA A 313 -12.27 25.17 -1.57
N LEU A 314 -11.32 26.05 -1.93
CA LEU A 314 -10.05 26.19 -1.20
C LEU A 314 -10.24 26.61 0.26
N LYS A 315 -11.26 27.46 0.56
CA LYS A 315 -11.64 27.79 1.94
C LYS A 315 -12.24 26.60 2.67
N TYR A 316 -13.12 25.86 2.02
CA TYR A 316 -13.75 24.67 2.61
C TYR A 316 -12.70 23.64 3.02
N PHE A 317 -11.66 23.45 2.19
CA PHE A 317 -10.54 22.56 2.49
C PHE A 317 -9.42 23.22 3.31
N ALA A 318 -9.67 24.34 3.97
CA ALA A 318 -8.70 25.09 4.80
C ALA A 318 -7.34 25.35 4.13
N MET A 319 -7.35 25.58 2.79
CA MET A 319 -6.14 25.87 2.02
C MET A 319 -5.85 27.37 1.91
N ILE A 320 -6.82 28.23 2.19
CA ILE A 320 -6.72 29.70 2.26
C ILE A 320 -7.64 30.25 3.33
#